data_7bd3f5432bc45ba951620e790576d1f9
#
_entry.id   7bd3f5432bc45ba951620e790576d1f9
#
_cell.length_a   1.000
_cell.length_b   1.000
_cell.length_c   1.000
_cell.angle_alpha   90.00
_cell.angle_beta   90.00
_cell.angle_gamma   90.00
#
_symmetry.space_group_name_H-M   'P 1'
#
loop_
_entity.id
_entity.type
_entity.pdbx_description
1 polymer ?
#
loop_
_entity_poly.entity_id
_entity_poly.type
_entity_poly.pdbx_seq_one_letter_code
_entity_poly.pdbx_strand_id
1 'polypeptide(L)'
;MQRYAPNAKDLASRDVVSRSMTIAIRKGRGVGEHKDHIHLDLTHLDPADIHEKLPGIAESARIFAGVDVEKQPIPVIPTVHYNMGGIPTNYHGEVVRKVGDDPDAVVPGLYAIGEAACVSVHGANRLGSNSLLDLVVFGRAVANRCAETIRKGAPHKPLASDACDKALSHLDKLRNANGGTPTAVIRDRMQRTMQADAAVFRTSKTLKEGCEKMADIFASFEDVKVSDRSLVWNSDLIETYELHNLLLNAVATINSAEQRKESRGAHAHEDYPERDDVNWQKHTLVTVDAQTGKTSFDYRPVHMYTLSKDVDVVPPKPRVY
;
A
#
# COMPACT_ATOMS: atom_id res chain seq x y z
N MET A 1 7.42 -24.60 5.15
CA MET A 1 7.87 -23.66 6.21
C MET A 1 8.86 -24.24 7.23
N GLN A 2 8.92 -25.55 7.48
CA GLN A 2 9.79 -26.19 8.50
C GLN A 2 11.28 -25.75 8.44
N ARG A 3 11.82 -25.51 7.23
CA ARG A 3 13.22 -25.07 7.05
C ARG A 3 13.48 -23.63 7.52
N TYR A 4 12.47 -22.77 7.50
CA TYR A 4 12.58 -21.33 7.73
C TYR A 4 12.04 -20.91 9.10
N ALA A 5 11.04 -21.60 9.57
CA ALA A 5 10.39 -21.38 10.86
C ALA A 5 10.09 -22.75 11.51
N PRO A 6 11.11 -23.42 12.08
CA PRO A 6 10.98 -24.80 12.56
C PRO A 6 9.97 -24.96 13.69
N ASN A 7 9.77 -23.91 14.51
CA ASN A 7 8.84 -23.95 15.64
C ASN A 7 7.40 -23.63 15.19
N ALA A 8 7.20 -22.52 14.47
CA ALA A 8 5.87 -22.07 14.04
C ALA A 8 5.39 -22.73 12.74
N LYS A 9 6.30 -23.25 11.92
CA LYS A 9 6.02 -23.90 10.64
C LYS A 9 5.09 -23.06 9.77
N ASP A 10 3.97 -23.62 9.33
CA ASP A 10 3.01 -22.95 8.47
C ASP A 10 2.12 -21.92 9.23
N LEU A 11 2.18 -21.92 10.54
CA LEU A 11 1.55 -20.93 11.42
C LEU A 11 2.44 -19.73 11.71
N ALA A 12 3.61 -19.60 11.07
CA ALA A 12 4.46 -18.43 11.18
C ALA A 12 3.74 -17.16 10.71
N SER A 13 4.15 -16.02 11.25
CA SER A 13 3.58 -14.73 10.87
C SER A 13 3.76 -14.44 9.38
N ARG A 14 2.85 -13.66 8.80
CA ARG A 14 2.79 -13.43 7.33
C ARG A 14 4.09 -12.88 6.75
N ASP A 15 4.78 -12.00 7.47
CA ASP A 15 6.06 -11.46 7.04
C ASP A 15 7.18 -12.52 7.03
N VAL A 16 7.19 -13.45 7.99
CA VAL A 16 8.10 -14.60 7.98
C VAL A 16 7.80 -15.53 6.82
N VAL A 17 6.53 -15.79 6.55
CA VAL A 17 6.11 -16.63 5.41
C VAL A 17 6.54 -15.99 4.09
N SER A 18 6.21 -14.70 3.87
CA SER A 18 6.55 -14.00 2.61
C SER A 18 8.05 -13.89 2.38
N ARG A 19 8.85 -13.61 3.42
CA ARG A 19 10.32 -13.64 3.35
C ARG A 19 10.84 -15.02 3.00
N SER A 20 10.29 -16.06 3.62
CA SER A 20 10.69 -17.46 3.37
C SER A 20 10.39 -17.88 1.94
N MET A 21 9.23 -17.50 1.40
CA MET A 21 8.85 -17.73 0.01
C MET A 21 9.83 -17.05 -0.94
N THR A 22 10.12 -15.78 -0.71
CA THR A 22 11.06 -15.01 -1.53
C THR A 22 12.46 -15.62 -1.49
N ILE A 23 12.95 -16.04 -0.31
CA ILE A 23 14.24 -16.74 -0.17
C ILE A 23 14.22 -18.08 -0.92
N ALA A 24 13.11 -18.81 -0.88
CA ALA A 24 12.99 -20.07 -1.62
C ALA A 24 13.09 -19.86 -3.13
N ILE A 25 12.37 -18.85 -3.66
CA ILE A 25 12.42 -18.48 -5.07
C ILE A 25 13.84 -18.04 -5.47
N ARG A 26 14.46 -17.10 -4.73
CA ARG A 26 15.83 -16.62 -4.99
C ARG A 26 16.88 -17.75 -4.96
N LYS A 27 16.66 -18.81 -4.18
CA LYS A 27 17.52 -20.00 -4.12
C LYS A 27 17.19 -21.05 -5.19
N GLY A 28 16.42 -20.70 -6.21
CA GLY A 28 16.06 -21.58 -7.32
C GLY A 28 15.06 -22.70 -6.97
N ARG A 29 14.34 -22.57 -5.86
CA ARG A 29 13.29 -23.51 -5.44
C ARG A 29 11.89 -23.04 -5.85
N GLY A 30 11.80 -22.02 -6.67
CA GLY A 30 10.55 -21.63 -7.32
C GLY A 30 10.06 -22.74 -8.26
N VAL A 31 8.77 -22.74 -8.52
CA VAL A 31 8.07 -23.71 -9.39
C VAL A 31 7.50 -23.00 -10.62
N GLY A 32 6.95 -23.79 -11.54
CA GLY A 32 6.46 -23.32 -12.83
C GLY A 32 7.57 -23.07 -13.85
N GLU A 33 7.18 -22.65 -15.04
CA GLU A 33 8.08 -22.40 -16.16
C GLU A 33 9.16 -21.35 -15.86
N HIS A 34 8.74 -20.27 -15.17
CA HIS A 34 9.62 -19.14 -14.83
C HIS A 34 10.28 -19.27 -13.46
N LYS A 35 9.98 -20.31 -12.68
CA LYS A 35 10.50 -20.53 -11.31
C LYS A 35 10.32 -19.33 -10.38
N ASP A 36 9.25 -18.59 -10.55
CA ASP A 36 8.97 -17.29 -9.91
C ASP A 36 7.93 -17.33 -8.79
N HIS A 37 7.33 -18.50 -8.54
CA HIS A 37 6.33 -18.71 -7.51
C HIS A 37 6.57 -20.01 -6.74
N ILE A 38 5.74 -20.29 -5.74
CA ILE A 38 5.71 -21.55 -5.01
C ILE A 38 4.30 -22.13 -5.00
N HIS A 39 4.15 -23.37 -4.53
CA HIS A 39 2.85 -24.04 -4.42
C HIS A 39 2.31 -23.97 -3.00
N LEU A 40 1.04 -23.56 -2.85
CA LEU A 40 0.23 -23.78 -1.66
C LEU A 40 -0.59 -25.06 -1.88
N ASP A 41 -0.28 -26.10 -1.12
CA ASP A 41 -0.88 -27.41 -1.28
C ASP A 41 -1.99 -27.64 -0.24
N LEU A 42 -3.22 -27.82 -0.70
CA LEU A 42 -4.40 -28.16 0.09
C LEU A 42 -4.90 -29.57 -0.16
N THR A 43 -4.26 -30.34 -1.07
CA THR A 43 -4.72 -31.69 -1.48
C THR A 43 -4.72 -32.72 -0.36
N HIS A 44 -4.08 -32.41 0.76
CA HIS A 44 -4.03 -33.26 1.95
C HIS A 44 -5.20 -33.05 2.91
N LEU A 45 -6.04 -32.04 2.67
CA LEU A 45 -7.22 -31.73 3.48
C LEU A 45 -8.44 -32.50 2.98
N ASP A 46 -9.39 -32.74 3.89
CA ASP A 46 -10.68 -33.33 3.51
C ASP A 46 -11.44 -32.36 2.59
N PRO A 47 -11.95 -32.80 1.43
CA PRO A 47 -12.75 -31.96 0.55
C PRO A 47 -13.94 -31.27 1.25
N ALA A 48 -14.58 -31.92 2.21
CA ALA A 48 -15.67 -31.33 2.99
C ALA A 48 -15.17 -30.11 3.80
N ASP A 49 -13.98 -30.20 4.41
CA ASP A 49 -13.36 -29.07 5.12
C ASP A 49 -13.01 -27.91 4.19
N ILE A 50 -12.55 -28.21 2.97
CA ILE A 50 -12.23 -27.17 1.98
C ILE A 50 -13.51 -26.43 1.59
N HIS A 51 -14.60 -27.15 1.29
CA HIS A 51 -15.87 -26.54 0.89
C HIS A 51 -16.53 -25.74 2.02
N GLU A 52 -16.44 -26.23 3.25
CA GLU A 52 -17.05 -25.54 4.40
C GLU A 52 -16.23 -24.32 4.85
N LYS A 53 -14.89 -24.48 4.96
CA LYS A 53 -14.01 -23.47 5.63
C LYS A 53 -13.30 -22.55 4.65
N LEU A 54 -13.09 -22.97 3.40
CA LEU A 54 -12.28 -22.26 2.40
C LEU A 54 -13.00 -22.06 1.03
N PRO A 55 -14.34 -21.87 0.98
CA PRO A 55 -15.07 -21.82 -0.29
C PRO A 55 -14.56 -20.71 -1.22
N GLY A 56 -14.26 -19.52 -0.69
CA GLY A 56 -13.75 -18.40 -1.47
C GLY A 56 -12.36 -18.64 -2.05
N ILE A 57 -11.49 -19.39 -1.35
CA ILE A 57 -10.17 -19.76 -1.85
C ILE A 57 -10.28 -20.77 -2.97
N ALA A 58 -11.12 -21.78 -2.81
CA ALA A 58 -11.37 -22.81 -3.83
C ALA A 58 -11.95 -22.19 -5.12
N GLU A 59 -12.93 -21.27 -4.98
CA GLU A 59 -13.52 -20.56 -6.11
C GLU A 59 -12.50 -19.66 -6.81
N SER A 60 -11.72 -18.88 -6.05
CA SER A 60 -10.70 -18.00 -6.61
C SER A 60 -9.62 -18.78 -7.36
N ALA A 61 -9.15 -19.89 -6.80
CA ALA A 61 -8.17 -20.76 -7.47
C ALA A 61 -8.70 -21.32 -8.78
N ARG A 62 -9.95 -21.74 -8.80
CA ARG A 62 -10.63 -22.24 -10.00
C ARG A 62 -10.78 -21.16 -11.09
N ILE A 63 -11.24 -19.96 -10.70
CA ILE A 63 -11.51 -18.87 -11.65
C ILE A 63 -10.23 -18.25 -12.20
N PHE A 64 -9.28 -17.92 -11.33
CA PHE A 64 -8.11 -17.13 -11.72
C PHE A 64 -6.86 -17.96 -12.05
N ALA A 65 -6.73 -19.16 -11.49
CA ALA A 65 -5.60 -20.03 -11.75
C ALA A 65 -5.96 -21.31 -12.54
N GLY A 66 -7.23 -21.61 -12.74
CA GLY A 66 -7.69 -22.83 -13.38
C GLY A 66 -7.41 -24.09 -12.57
N VAL A 67 -7.24 -23.96 -11.24
CA VAL A 67 -6.80 -25.03 -10.33
C VAL A 67 -7.99 -25.59 -9.56
N ASP A 68 -8.11 -26.92 -9.56
CA ASP A 68 -8.94 -27.68 -8.64
C ASP A 68 -8.12 -27.98 -7.37
N VAL A 69 -8.42 -27.26 -6.29
CA VAL A 69 -7.62 -27.29 -5.04
C VAL A 69 -7.65 -28.65 -4.31
N GLU A 70 -8.61 -29.52 -4.66
CA GLU A 70 -8.66 -30.89 -4.13
C GLU A 70 -7.62 -31.80 -4.80
N LYS A 71 -7.16 -31.43 -6.00
CA LYS A 71 -6.30 -32.26 -6.86
C LYS A 71 -4.94 -31.66 -7.16
N GLN A 72 -4.85 -30.34 -7.08
CA GLN A 72 -3.66 -29.61 -7.51
C GLN A 72 -3.34 -28.48 -6.55
N PRO A 73 -2.04 -28.15 -6.34
CA PRO A 73 -1.63 -27.04 -5.52
C PRO A 73 -1.88 -25.70 -6.24
N ILE A 74 -2.15 -24.68 -5.45
CA ILE A 74 -2.36 -23.31 -5.93
C ILE A 74 -1.01 -22.62 -6.15
N PRO A 75 -0.75 -22.00 -7.33
CA PRO A 75 0.42 -21.16 -7.52
C PRO A 75 0.28 -19.88 -6.70
N VAL A 76 1.27 -19.56 -5.86
CA VAL A 76 1.25 -18.39 -4.98
C VAL A 76 2.61 -17.67 -4.97
N ILE A 77 2.55 -16.34 -4.87
CA ILE A 77 3.72 -15.48 -4.75
C ILE A 77 3.45 -14.42 -3.68
N PRO A 78 4.45 -13.98 -2.90
CA PRO A 78 4.28 -12.84 -2.01
C PRO A 78 3.85 -11.59 -2.77
N THR A 79 2.72 -11.02 -2.40
CA THR A 79 2.24 -9.76 -2.96
C THR A 79 1.84 -8.78 -1.84
N VAL A 80 1.66 -7.51 -2.20
CA VAL A 80 1.13 -6.50 -1.28
C VAL A 80 -0.27 -6.90 -0.83
N HIS A 81 -0.49 -6.87 0.48
CA HIS A 81 -1.79 -7.17 1.10
C HIS A 81 -2.43 -5.94 1.75
N TYR A 82 -1.63 -5.06 2.34
CA TYR A 82 -2.09 -3.89 3.08
C TYR A 82 -1.07 -2.77 3.01
N ASN A 83 -1.54 -1.55 2.81
CA ASN A 83 -0.70 -0.36 2.82
C ASN A 83 -0.64 0.25 4.24
N MET A 84 0.46 -0.02 4.97
CA MET A 84 0.76 0.71 6.20
C MET A 84 1.34 2.07 5.84
N GLY A 85 0.69 3.12 6.23
CA GLY A 85 0.96 4.47 5.80
C GLY A 85 -0.30 5.08 5.21
N GLY A 86 -0.16 6.08 4.35
CA GLY A 86 -1.30 6.73 3.73
C GLY A 86 -1.45 8.19 4.14
N ILE A 87 -2.65 8.71 4.09
CA ILE A 87 -2.97 10.10 4.45
C ILE A 87 -2.78 10.27 5.96
N PRO A 88 -1.87 11.15 6.43
CA PRO A 88 -1.62 11.31 7.86
C PRO A 88 -2.83 11.92 8.56
N THR A 89 -3.23 11.31 9.67
CA THR A 89 -4.37 11.77 10.47
C THR A 89 -4.03 11.81 11.97
N ASN A 90 -4.81 12.57 12.73
CA ASN A 90 -4.91 12.42 14.18
C ASN A 90 -5.92 11.31 14.55
N TYR A 91 -6.09 11.03 15.83
CA TYR A 91 -7.01 9.99 16.30
C TYR A 91 -8.50 10.32 16.15
N HIS A 92 -8.85 11.57 15.79
CA HIS A 92 -10.19 11.98 15.37
C HIS A 92 -10.41 11.75 13.86
N GLY A 93 -9.40 11.24 13.13
CA GLY A 93 -9.44 11.05 11.68
C GLY A 93 -9.35 12.35 10.89
N GLU A 94 -9.07 13.47 11.51
CA GLU A 94 -8.81 14.74 10.83
C GLU A 94 -7.45 14.64 10.11
N VAL A 95 -7.40 14.96 8.84
CA VAL A 95 -6.15 14.97 8.07
C VAL A 95 -5.23 16.05 8.62
N VAL A 96 -3.97 15.69 8.84
CA VAL A 96 -2.92 16.60 9.31
C VAL A 96 -1.82 16.78 8.27
N ARG A 97 -1.15 17.91 8.32
CA ARG A 97 0.03 18.22 7.52
C ARG A 97 1.02 19.01 8.34
N LYS A 98 2.28 18.97 7.98
CA LYS A 98 3.28 19.85 8.58
C LYS A 98 3.12 21.26 8.05
N VAL A 99 3.09 22.24 8.97
CA VAL A 99 3.07 23.69 8.67
C VAL A 99 4.09 24.37 9.57
N GLY A 100 5.20 24.81 9.03
CA GLY A 100 6.31 25.32 9.82
C GLY A 100 6.83 24.27 10.79
N ASP A 101 6.84 24.57 12.08
CA ASP A 101 7.27 23.66 13.16
C ASP A 101 6.14 22.76 13.71
N ASP A 102 4.89 22.99 13.30
CA ASP A 102 3.74 22.16 13.70
C ASP A 102 3.62 20.95 12.75
N PRO A 103 3.91 19.72 13.24
CA PRO A 103 3.81 18.51 12.42
C PRO A 103 2.38 17.99 12.27
N ASP A 104 1.42 18.51 13.04
CA ASP A 104 0.06 18.01 13.20
C ASP A 104 -1.02 19.04 12.87
N ALA A 105 -0.69 20.08 12.10
CA ALA A 105 -1.64 21.12 11.70
C ALA A 105 -2.82 20.49 10.92
N VAL A 106 -4.03 20.62 11.47
CA VAL A 106 -5.26 20.05 10.88
C VAL A 106 -5.60 20.74 9.57
N VAL A 107 -5.97 19.93 8.57
CA VAL A 107 -6.59 20.39 7.32
C VAL A 107 -8.10 20.46 7.52
N PRO A 108 -8.71 21.65 7.67
CA PRO A 108 -10.12 21.76 8.04
C PRO A 108 -11.04 21.14 6.99
N GLY A 109 -11.97 20.30 7.44
CA GLY A 109 -13.00 19.68 6.59
C GLY A 109 -12.54 18.46 5.79
N LEU A 110 -11.30 18.00 5.98
CA LEU A 110 -10.78 16.79 5.33
C LEU A 110 -10.50 15.70 6.38
N TYR A 111 -11.06 14.51 6.14
CA TYR A 111 -10.95 13.37 7.03
C TYR A 111 -10.50 12.14 6.23
N ALA A 112 -9.78 11.23 6.88
CA ALA A 112 -9.43 9.93 6.34
C ALA A 112 -9.43 8.86 7.44
N ILE A 113 -9.86 7.65 7.09
CA ILE A 113 -9.94 6.50 7.99
C ILE A 113 -9.52 5.21 7.29
N GLY A 114 -9.23 4.19 8.08
CA GLY A 114 -8.93 2.86 7.58
C GLY A 114 -7.64 2.81 6.76
N GLU A 115 -7.57 1.92 5.80
CA GLU A 115 -6.35 1.67 5.02
C GLU A 115 -5.85 2.89 4.23
N ALA A 116 -6.74 3.80 3.82
CA ALA A 116 -6.34 5.04 3.15
C ALA A 116 -5.63 6.03 4.08
N ALA A 117 -5.82 5.89 5.41
CA ALA A 117 -5.27 6.79 6.42
C ALA A 117 -4.04 6.23 7.11
N CYS A 118 -3.23 7.10 7.68
CA CYS A 118 -2.15 6.76 8.60
C CYS A 118 -2.39 7.43 9.96
N VAL A 119 -3.18 6.78 10.80
CA VAL A 119 -3.39 7.20 12.21
C VAL A 119 -2.27 6.68 13.13
N SER A 120 -1.31 5.95 12.60
CA SER A 120 -0.10 5.42 13.26
C SER A 120 -0.29 4.19 14.15
N VAL A 121 -1.47 3.57 14.18
CA VAL A 121 -1.74 2.40 15.06
C VAL A 121 -1.12 1.09 14.57
N HIS A 122 -0.73 1.01 13.30
CA HIS A 122 -0.17 -0.22 12.73
C HIS A 122 1.36 -0.25 12.75
N GLY A 123 2.01 0.88 13.01
CA GLY A 123 3.45 0.99 12.85
C GLY A 123 3.89 0.63 11.43
N ALA A 124 5.00 -0.09 11.31
CA ALA A 124 5.53 -0.52 10.02
C ALA A 124 5.10 -1.94 9.59
N ASN A 125 4.25 -2.62 10.37
CA ASN A 125 3.69 -3.93 10.03
C ASN A 125 2.40 -4.20 10.80
N ARG A 126 1.28 -4.17 10.10
CA ARG A 126 -0.05 -4.40 10.69
C ARG A 126 -0.20 -5.83 11.19
N LEU A 127 -0.71 -5.99 12.41
CA LEU A 127 -1.13 -7.30 12.93
C LEU A 127 -2.38 -7.80 12.21
N GLY A 128 -2.52 -9.12 12.15
CA GLY A 128 -3.71 -9.77 11.57
C GLY A 128 -5.00 -9.24 12.22
N SER A 129 -6.05 -9.09 11.41
CA SER A 129 -7.39 -8.59 11.77
C SER A 129 -7.49 -7.12 12.21
N ASN A 130 -6.38 -6.44 12.53
CA ASN A 130 -6.40 -5.06 13.02
C ASN A 130 -6.88 -4.03 11.98
N SER A 131 -6.92 -4.39 10.68
CA SER A 131 -7.53 -3.50 9.69
C SER A 131 -9.03 -3.28 9.92
N LEU A 132 -9.75 -4.33 10.33
CA LEU A 132 -11.18 -4.21 10.62
C LEU A 132 -11.43 -3.35 11.86
N LEU A 133 -10.58 -3.47 12.88
CA LEU A 133 -10.65 -2.63 14.08
C LEU A 133 -10.39 -1.17 13.75
N ASP A 134 -9.37 -0.88 12.93
CA ASP A 134 -9.06 0.46 12.44
C ASP A 134 -10.27 1.10 11.75
N LEU A 135 -10.87 0.40 10.78
CA LEU A 135 -12.05 0.88 10.04
C LEU A 135 -13.21 1.25 10.98
N VAL A 136 -13.52 0.38 11.95
CA VAL A 136 -14.67 0.57 12.86
C VAL A 136 -14.39 1.66 13.90
N VAL A 137 -13.21 1.62 14.53
CA VAL A 137 -12.86 2.55 15.62
C VAL A 137 -12.73 3.98 15.08
N PHE A 138 -11.94 4.18 14.04
CA PHE A 138 -11.71 5.52 13.50
C PHE A 138 -12.87 6.03 12.65
N GLY A 139 -13.65 5.13 12.01
CA GLY A 139 -14.93 5.51 11.41
C GLY A 139 -15.90 6.11 12.42
N ARG A 140 -16.02 5.49 13.61
CA ARG A 140 -16.81 6.05 14.72
C ARG A 140 -16.22 7.36 15.25
N ALA A 141 -14.88 7.44 15.40
CA ALA A 141 -14.22 8.66 15.87
C ALA A 141 -14.51 9.85 14.96
N VAL A 142 -14.39 9.66 13.63
CA VAL A 142 -14.74 10.69 12.63
C VAL A 142 -16.21 11.08 12.73
N ALA A 143 -17.14 10.10 12.83
CA ALA A 143 -18.56 10.38 12.95
C ALA A 143 -18.87 11.26 14.16
N ASN A 144 -18.28 10.94 15.32
CA ASN A 144 -18.40 11.74 16.54
C ASN A 144 -17.82 13.13 16.35
N ARG A 145 -16.63 13.23 15.76
CA ARG A 145 -15.96 14.51 15.49
C ARG A 145 -16.77 15.38 14.55
N CYS A 146 -17.37 14.82 13.51
CA CYS A 146 -18.29 15.52 12.63
C CYS A 146 -19.52 16.04 13.36
N ALA A 147 -20.10 15.22 14.24
CA ALA A 147 -21.25 15.65 15.07
C ALA A 147 -20.92 16.82 16.00
N GLU A 148 -19.69 16.89 16.52
CA GLU A 148 -19.21 18.00 17.37
C GLU A 148 -18.93 19.28 16.57
N THR A 149 -18.42 19.15 15.34
CA THR A 149 -17.86 20.28 14.57
C THR A 149 -18.77 20.82 13.50
N ILE A 150 -19.62 19.97 12.90
CA ILE A 150 -20.52 20.35 11.81
C ILE A 150 -21.84 20.90 12.38
N ARG A 151 -22.18 22.12 12.00
CA ARG A 151 -23.45 22.74 12.38
C ARG A 151 -24.46 22.58 11.25
N LYS A 152 -25.62 21.97 11.55
CA LYS A 152 -26.72 21.84 10.60
C LYS A 152 -27.14 23.23 10.08
N GLY A 153 -27.22 23.39 8.77
CA GLY A 153 -27.63 24.65 8.15
C GLY A 153 -26.55 25.74 8.10
N ALA A 154 -25.32 25.44 8.53
CA ALA A 154 -24.23 26.40 8.35
C ALA A 154 -24.00 26.65 6.84
N PRO A 155 -23.80 27.93 6.45
CA PRO A 155 -23.57 28.24 5.05
C PRO A 155 -22.23 27.65 4.60
N HIS A 156 -22.22 27.05 3.42
CA HIS A 156 -20.97 26.64 2.76
C HIS A 156 -20.22 27.86 2.24
N LYS A 157 -18.91 27.81 2.23
CA LYS A 157 -18.11 28.79 1.51
C LYS A 157 -18.49 28.75 0.03
N PRO A 158 -18.64 29.91 -0.63
CA PRO A 158 -18.90 29.94 -2.06
C PRO A 158 -17.76 29.24 -2.80
N LEU A 159 -18.10 28.40 -3.76
CA LEU A 159 -17.12 27.82 -4.67
C LEU A 159 -16.67 28.90 -5.67
N ALA A 160 -15.40 28.88 -6.03
CA ALA A 160 -14.91 29.65 -7.15
C ALA A 160 -15.60 29.22 -8.44
N SER A 161 -15.82 30.12 -9.39
CA SER A 161 -16.50 29.84 -10.65
C SER A 161 -15.79 28.75 -11.49
N ASP A 162 -14.48 28.60 -11.30
CA ASP A 162 -13.57 27.67 -11.98
C ASP A 162 -13.24 26.41 -11.14
N ALA A 163 -13.93 26.18 -10.01
CA ALA A 163 -13.58 25.14 -9.05
C ALA A 163 -13.51 23.71 -9.66
N CYS A 164 -14.31 23.45 -10.68
CA CYS A 164 -14.33 22.16 -11.37
C CYS A 164 -13.45 22.09 -12.63
N ASP A 165 -12.96 23.21 -13.12
CA ASP A 165 -12.33 23.30 -14.45
C ASP A 165 -11.11 22.40 -14.59
N LYS A 166 -10.26 22.34 -13.55
CA LYS A 166 -9.08 21.48 -13.53
C LYS A 166 -9.45 19.99 -13.62
N ALA A 167 -10.46 19.55 -12.85
CA ALA A 167 -10.89 18.16 -12.84
C ALA A 167 -11.53 17.78 -14.19
N LEU A 168 -12.38 18.62 -14.74
CA LEU A 168 -13.02 18.41 -16.03
C LEU A 168 -11.99 18.40 -17.17
N SER A 169 -11.05 19.36 -17.18
CA SER A 169 -9.98 19.42 -18.17
C SER A 169 -9.08 18.20 -18.11
N HIS A 170 -8.77 17.69 -16.89
CA HIS A 170 -7.99 16.47 -16.74
C HIS A 170 -8.73 15.24 -17.29
N LEU A 171 -9.99 15.07 -16.94
CA LEU A 171 -10.82 13.98 -17.47
C LEU A 171 -10.92 14.04 -19.00
N ASP A 172 -11.14 15.24 -19.56
CA ASP A 172 -11.26 15.41 -21.01
C ASP A 172 -9.92 15.18 -21.73
N LYS A 173 -8.80 15.65 -21.14
CA LYS A 173 -7.45 15.32 -21.64
C LYS A 173 -7.25 13.80 -21.73
N LEU A 174 -7.58 13.05 -20.69
CA LEU A 174 -7.44 11.59 -20.69
C LEU A 174 -8.38 10.92 -21.68
N ARG A 175 -9.65 11.30 -21.71
CA ARG A 175 -10.63 10.77 -22.65
C ARG A 175 -10.20 10.93 -24.12
N ASN A 176 -9.52 12.02 -24.43
CA ASN A 176 -9.04 12.32 -25.78
C ASN A 176 -7.56 11.94 -25.98
N ALA A 177 -6.92 11.28 -25.02
CA ALA A 177 -5.53 10.87 -25.13
C ALA A 177 -5.34 9.92 -26.33
N ASN A 178 -4.38 10.28 -27.20
CA ASN A 178 -4.11 9.57 -28.44
C ASN A 178 -2.61 9.29 -28.63
N GLY A 179 -1.93 8.97 -27.53
CA GLY A 179 -0.53 8.58 -27.55
C GLY A 179 -0.29 7.19 -28.16
N GLY A 180 0.95 6.71 -28.06
CA GLY A 180 1.37 5.42 -28.58
C GLY A 180 1.22 4.26 -27.61
N THR A 181 1.10 4.53 -26.30
CA THR A 181 1.25 3.51 -25.25
C THR A 181 -0.08 3.19 -24.56
N PRO A 182 -0.61 1.96 -24.69
CA PRO A 182 -1.82 1.54 -24.00
C PRO A 182 -1.66 1.57 -22.47
N THR A 183 -2.74 1.92 -21.75
CA THR A 183 -2.84 1.95 -20.28
C THR A 183 -2.26 0.68 -19.62
N ALA A 184 -2.65 -0.50 -20.13
CA ALA A 184 -2.22 -1.78 -19.59
C ALA A 184 -0.69 -1.98 -19.66
N VAL A 185 -0.02 -1.44 -20.67
CA VAL A 185 1.44 -1.54 -20.84
C VAL A 185 2.17 -0.72 -19.78
N ILE A 186 1.71 0.51 -19.54
CA ILE A 186 2.29 1.38 -18.49
C ILE A 186 2.06 0.75 -17.11
N ARG A 187 0.85 0.23 -16.86
CA ARG A 187 0.51 -0.46 -15.62
C ARG A 187 1.39 -1.68 -15.36
N ASP A 188 1.58 -2.54 -16.36
CA ASP A 188 2.44 -3.73 -16.24
C ASP A 188 3.89 -3.35 -15.93
N ARG A 189 4.43 -2.33 -16.59
CA ARG A 189 5.78 -1.81 -16.30
C ARG A 189 5.91 -1.32 -14.86
N MET A 190 4.94 -0.55 -14.36
CA MET A 190 4.88 -0.09 -12.97
C MET A 190 4.86 -1.26 -12.00
N GLN A 191 3.97 -2.23 -12.20
CA GLN A 191 3.81 -3.39 -11.32
C GLN A 191 5.09 -4.24 -11.28
N ARG A 192 5.71 -4.52 -12.43
CA ARG A 192 6.97 -5.28 -12.52
C ARG A 192 8.11 -4.54 -11.83
N THR A 193 8.23 -3.24 -12.01
CA THR A 193 9.26 -2.43 -11.34
C THR A 193 9.07 -2.46 -9.82
N MET A 194 7.86 -2.23 -9.32
CA MET A 194 7.59 -2.29 -7.88
C MET A 194 7.85 -3.68 -7.30
N GLN A 195 7.51 -4.75 -8.03
CA GLN A 195 7.76 -6.12 -7.59
C GLN A 195 9.24 -6.49 -7.62
N ALA A 196 10.00 -6.01 -8.61
CA ALA A 196 11.42 -6.33 -8.72
C ALA A 196 12.29 -5.53 -7.75
N ASP A 197 12.04 -4.22 -7.66
CA ASP A 197 12.98 -3.28 -7.05
C ASP A 197 12.55 -2.80 -5.64
N ALA A 198 11.27 -2.92 -5.27
CA ALA A 198 10.72 -2.41 -4.00
C ALA A 198 9.87 -3.42 -3.22
N ALA A 199 9.95 -4.73 -3.53
CA ALA A 199 9.15 -5.77 -2.87
C ALA A 199 9.67 -6.15 -1.47
N VAL A 200 9.69 -7.45 -1.17
CA VAL A 200 9.94 -8.00 0.17
C VAL A 200 11.33 -7.66 0.71
N PHE A 201 12.37 -7.78 -0.13
CA PHE A 201 13.75 -7.43 0.22
C PHE A 201 14.25 -6.30 -0.68
N ARG A 202 14.91 -5.34 -0.07
CA ARG A 202 15.34 -4.10 -0.70
C ARG A 202 16.83 -3.87 -0.45
N THR A 203 17.53 -3.31 -1.43
CA THR A 203 18.89 -2.81 -1.30
C THR A 203 18.96 -1.37 -1.78
N SER A 204 19.96 -0.61 -1.37
CA SER A 204 20.19 0.74 -1.88
C SER A 204 20.28 0.77 -3.41
N LYS A 205 20.91 -0.27 -3.99
CA LYS A 205 21.03 -0.40 -5.44
C LYS A 205 19.67 -0.60 -6.11
N THR A 206 18.90 -1.62 -5.69
CA THR A 206 17.61 -1.94 -6.31
C THR A 206 16.61 -0.80 -6.15
N LEU A 207 16.57 -0.16 -4.98
CA LEU A 207 15.68 0.99 -4.74
C LEU A 207 16.05 2.18 -5.62
N LYS A 208 17.34 2.51 -5.76
CA LYS A 208 17.78 3.60 -6.64
C LYS A 208 17.43 3.33 -8.11
N GLU A 209 17.76 2.14 -8.63
CA GLU A 209 17.40 1.73 -9.99
C GLU A 209 15.89 1.74 -10.20
N GLY A 210 15.12 1.30 -9.20
CA GLY A 210 13.67 1.32 -9.22
C GLY A 210 13.08 2.74 -9.23
N CYS A 211 13.67 3.69 -8.48
CA CYS A 211 13.28 5.10 -8.54
C CYS A 211 13.50 5.69 -9.94
N GLU A 212 14.63 5.41 -10.58
CA GLU A 212 14.93 5.86 -11.94
C GLU A 212 13.93 5.29 -12.95
N LYS A 213 13.70 3.96 -12.91
CA LYS A 213 12.69 3.30 -13.77
C LYS A 213 11.28 3.86 -13.54
N MET A 214 10.92 4.11 -12.28
CA MET A 214 9.58 4.63 -11.95
C MET A 214 9.39 6.06 -12.45
N ALA A 215 10.44 6.89 -12.43
CA ALA A 215 10.39 8.23 -13.02
C ALA A 215 10.13 8.17 -14.53
N ASP A 216 10.80 7.26 -15.25
CA ASP A 216 10.57 7.04 -16.68
C ASP A 216 9.16 6.51 -16.97
N ILE A 217 8.67 5.59 -16.13
CA ILE A 217 7.31 5.05 -16.28
C ILE A 217 6.28 6.15 -16.01
N PHE A 218 6.48 6.98 -14.98
CA PHE A 218 5.60 8.12 -14.70
C PHE A 218 5.57 9.09 -15.89
N ALA A 219 6.73 9.46 -16.42
CA ALA A 219 6.82 10.33 -17.60
C ALA A 219 6.14 9.73 -18.83
N SER A 220 6.19 8.39 -19.02
CA SER A 220 5.54 7.73 -20.14
C SER A 220 4.01 7.81 -20.14
N PHE A 221 3.40 8.22 -19.01
CA PHE A 221 1.96 8.45 -18.93
C PHE A 221 1.48 9.60 -19.83
N GLU A 222 2.33 10.55 -20.16
CA GLU A 222 1.99 11.60 -21.13
C GLU A 222 1.73 11.06 -22.56
N ASP A 223 2.29 9.88 -22.89
CA ASP A 223 2.07 9.17 -24.16
C ASP A 223 0.95 8.12 -24.08
N VAL A 224 0.07 8.19 -23.07
CA VAL A 224 -1.01 7.21 -22.89
C VAL A 224 -2.02 7.26 -24.04
N LYS A 225 -2.52 6.08 -24.41
CA LYS A 225 -3.56 5.93 -25.43
C LYS A 225 -4.84 5.38 -24.78
N VAL A 226 -5.94 6.13 -24.96
CA VAL A 226 -7.30 5.69 -24.63
C VAL A 226 -8.05 5.41 -25.94
N SER A 227 -8.57 4.20 -26.08
CA SER A 227 -9.20 3.74 -27.30
C SER A 227 -10.72 3.97 -27.30
N ASP A 228 -11.38 3.74 -26.15
CA ASP A 228 -12.80 4.01 -25.97
C ASP A 228 -12.99 5.44 -25.41
N ARG A 229 -13.74 6.25 -26.14
CA ARG A 229 -14.07 7.65 -25.79
C ARG A 229 -15.51 7.84 -25.35
N SER A 230 -16.27 6.77 -25.18
CA SER A 230 -17.63 6.82 -24.67
C SER A 230 -17.65 7.30 -23.20
N LEU A 231 -18.84 7.66 -22.70
CA LEU A 231 -19.02 8.03 -21.28
C LEU A 231 -19.87 7.00 -20.53
N VAL A 232 -20.22 5.88 -21.20
CA VAL A 232 -21.07 4.84 -20.63
C VAL A 232 -20.27 3.56 -20.49
N TRP A 233 -20.09 3.08 -19.25
CA TRP A 233 -19.34 1.86 -18.94
C TRP A 233 -17.93 1.80 -19.56
N ASN A 234 -17.25 2.93 -19.67
CA ASN A 234 -15.93 3.04 -20.26
C ASN A 234 -14.86 2.66 -19.25
N SER A 235 -14.54 1.36 -19.17
CA SER A 235 -13.47 0.84 -18.30
C SER A 235 -12.07 1.31 -18.74
N ASP A 236 -11.83 1.53 -20.04
CA ASP A 236 -10.54 2.00 -20.56
C ASP A 236 -10.21 3.40 -20.02
N LEU A 237 -11.17 4.32 -20.02
CA LEU A 237 -11.01 5.65 -19.45
C LEU A 237 -10.84 5.61 -17.93
N ILE A 238 -11.67 4.84 -17.22
CA ILE A 238 -11.60 4.73 -15.76
C ILE A 238 -10.26 4.12 -15.33
N GLU A 239 -9.82 3.04 -15.95
CA GLU A 239 -8.53 2.42 -15.65
C GLU A 239 -7.35 3.34 -15.95
N THR A 240 -7.45 4.18 -16.98
CA THR A 240 -6.42 5.19 -17.28
C THR A 240 -6.39 6.28 -16.20
N TYR A 241 -7.56 6.73 -15.76
CA TYR A 241 -7.66 7.72 -14.68
C TYR A 241 -7.09 7.16 -13.36
N GLU A 242 -7.41 5.91 -13.02
CA GLU A 242 -6.88 5.20 -11.86
C GLU A 242 -5.36 4.98 -11.96
N LEU A 243 -4.85 4.70 -13.17
CA LEU A 243 -3.41 4.49 -13.37
C LEU A 243 -2.59 5.72 -12.99
N HIS A 244 -3.07 6.93 -13.26
CA HIS A 244 -2.38 8.14 -12.82
C HIS A 244 -2.25 8.19 -11.29
N ASN A 245 -3.32 7.82 -10.57
CA ASN A 245 -3.31 7.76 -9.11
C ASN A 245 -2.37 6.65 -8.59
N LEU A 246 -2.35 5.49 -9.26
CA LEU A 246 -1.44 4.39 -8.91
C LEU A 246 0.03 4.78 -9.12
N LEU A 247 0.35 5.48 -10.20
CA LEU A 247 1.70 5.97 -10.49
C LEU A 247 2.18 6.95 -9.40
N LEU A 248 1.34 7.89 -8.96
CA LEU A 248 1.66 8.80 -7.86
C LEU A 248 1.96 8.05 -6.56
N ASN A 249 1.15 7.03 -6.23
CA ASN A 249 1.38 6.19 -5.05
C ASN A 249 2.65 5.32 -5.19
N ALA A 250 2.95 4.80 -6.38
CA ALA A 250 4.16 4.03 -6.64
C ALA A 250 5.41 4.90 -6.48
N VAL A 251 5.40 6.12 -7.06
CA VAL A 251 6.48 7.11 -6.88
C VAL A 251 6.68 7.45 -5.41
N ALA A 252 5.59 7.75 -4.69
CA ALA A 252 5.66 8.05 -3.25
C ALA A 252 6.29 6.89 -2.47
N THR A 253 5.86 5.66 -2.74
CA THR A 253 6.28 4.46 -2.01
C THR A 253 7.75 4.14 -2.25
N ILE A 254 8.18 4.07 -3.51
CA ILE A 254 9.55 3.65 -3.82
C ILE A 254 10.58 4.69 -3.38
N ASN A 255 10.30 5.98 -3.58
CA ASN A 255 11.18 7.05 -3.13
C ASN A 255 11.25 7.14 -1.59
N SER A 256 10.12 6.94 -0.89
CA SER A 256 10.12 6.87 0.58
C SER A 256 10.92 5.67 1.10
N ALA A 257 10.84 4.53 0.42
CA ALA A 257 11.62 3.35 0.77
C ALA A 257 13.12 3.56 0.53
N GLU A 258 13.50 4.24 -0.55
CA GLU A 258 14.89 4.59 -0.84
C GLU A 258 15.49 5.50 0.23
N GLN A 259 14.73 6.49 0.70
CA GLN A 259 15.19 7.42 1.74
C GLN A 259 15.42 6.75 3.09
N ARG A 260 14.72 5.67 3.44
CA ARG A 260 14.75 5.05 4.77
C ARG A 260 15.88 4.03 4.91
N LYS A 261 16.95 4.40 5.60
CA LYS A 261 18.16 3.58 5.78
C LYS A 261 18.14 2.79 7.09
N GLU A 262 17.13 1.95 7.24
CA GLU A 262 16.93 1.02 8.35
C GLU A 262 16.07 -0.16 7.90
N SER A 263 15.90 -1.17 8.75
CA SER A 263 14.86 -2.20 8.60
C SER A 263 13.83 -2.07 9.73
N ARG A 264 12.53 -1.92 9.36
CA ARG A 264 11.44 -1.77 10.32
C ARG A 264 10.15 -2.40 9.77
N GLY A 265 9.62 -3.40 10.47
CA GLY A 265 8.40 -4.06 10.07
C GLY A 265 8.48 -4.67 8.67
N ALA A 266 7.63 -4.25 7.75
CA ALA A 266 7.62 -4.71 6.37
C ALA A 266 8.78 -4.17 5.53
N HIS A 267 9.38 -3.03 5.90
CA HIS A 267 10.55 -2.49 5.23
C HIS A 267 11.80 -3.29 5.65
N ALA A 268 12.21 -4.24 4.80
CA ALA A 268 13.40 -5.06 5.00
C ALA A 268 14.51 -4.62 4.04
N HIS A 269 15.49 -3.89 4.55
CA HIS A 269 16.62 -3.34 3.80
C HIS A 269 17.89 -4.17 4.05
N GLU A 270 18.36 -4.90 3.05
CA GLU A 270 19.48 -5.85 3.21
C GLU A 270 20.79 -5.15 3.55
N ASP A 271 21.01 -3.89 3.10
CA ASP A 271 22.20 -3.11 3.45
C ASP A 271 22.09 -2.43 4.83
N TYR A 272 20.88 -2.32 5.39
CA TYR A 272 20.60 -1.76 6.72
C TYR A 272 19.66 -2.69 7.49
N PRO A 273 20.13 -3.86 7.92
CA PRO A 273 19.27 -4.91 8.49
C PRO A 273 18.69 -4.56 9.87
N GLU A 274 19.33 -3.64 10.60
CA GLU A 274 18.93 -3.27 11.95
C GLU A 274 17.88 -2.15 11.96
N ARG A 275 17.06 -2.13 13.01
CA ARG A 275 16.15 -1.04 13.32
C ARG A 275 16.90 0.09 14.01
N ASP A 276 16.73 1.31 13.55
CA ASP A 276 17.37 2.51 14.09
C ASP A 276 16.32 3.45 14.72
N ASP A 277 16.08 3.28 16.03
CA ASP A 277 15.11 4.11 16.76
C ASP A 277 15.62 5.53 17.03
N VAL A 278 16.93 5.79 16.91
CA VAL A 278 17.50 7.12 17.12
C VAL A 278 17.22 8.04 15.94
N ASN A 279 17.48 7.56 14.73
CA ASN A 279 17.36 8.38 13.52
C ASN A 279 16.04 8.20 12.82
N TRP A 280 15.36 7.04 12.94
CA TRP A 280 14.23 6.65 12.12
C TRP A 280 12.92 6.36 12.88
N GLN A 281 12.83 6.61 14.19
CA GLN A 281 11.55 6.55 14.92
C GLN A 281 10.66 7.76 14.58
N LYS A 282 10.37 7.91 13.30
CA LYS A 282 9.56 9.01 12.74
C LYS A 282 8.85 8.55 11.48
N HIS A 283 7.74 9.19 11.15
CA HIS A 283 7.08 9.01 9.86
C HIS A 283 7.86 9.77 8.79
N THR A 284 8.02 9.14 7.63
CA THR A 284 8.46 9.83 6.41
C THR A 284 7.24 10.44 5.75
N LEU A 285 7.23 11.75 5.58
CA LEU A 285 6.22 12.46 4.81
C LEU A 285 6.78 12.70 3.42
N VAL A 286 6.02 12.33 2.40
CA VAL A 286 6.38 12.56 1.00
C VAL A 286 5.30 13.38 0.31
N THR A 287 5.72 14.41 -0.40
CA THR A 287 4.86 15.15 -1.33
C THR A 287 5.31 14.86 -2.73
N VAL A 288 4.38 14.48 -3.59
CA VAL A 288 4.63 14.20 -5.01
C VAL A 288 3.98 15.29 -5.83
N ASP A 289 4.75 15.92 -6.70
CA ASP A 289 4.21 16.83 -7.72
C ASP A 289 3.44 16.02 -8.76
N ALA A 290 2.15 16.26 -8.88
CA ALA A 290 1.26 15.45 -9.70
C ALA A 290 1.51 15.58 -11.21
N GLN A 291 2.25 16.57 -11.65
CA GLN A 291 2.58 16.77 -13.08
C GLN A 291 3.93 16.15 -13.43
N THR A 292 4.91 16.28 -12.55
CA THR A 292 6.30 15.89 -12.85
C THR A 292 6.75 14.61 -12.16
N GLY A 293 5.99 14.10 -11.18
CA GLY A 293 6.39 12.98 -10.35
C GLY A 293 7.54 13.30 -9.38
N LYS A 294 8.00 14.54 -9.28
CA LYS A 294 9.07 14.93 -8.36
C LYS A 294 8.61 14.82 -6.91
N THR A 295 9.49 14.30 -6.08
CA THR A 295 9.23 14.09 -4.65
C THR A 295 9.98 15.09 -3.78
N SER A 296 9.35 15.51 -2.68
CA SER A 296 10.00 16.20 -1.56
C SER A 296 9.66 15.49 -0.26
N PHE A 297 10.56 15.53 0.71
CA PHE A 297 10.45 14.79 1.95
C PHE A 297 10.45 15.71 3.16
N ASP A 298 9.68 15.29 4.15
CA ASP A 298 9.69 15.83 5.49
C ASP A 298 9.45 14.71 6.51
N TYR A 299 9.45 15.02 7.79
CA TYR A 299 9.29 14.02 8.84
C TYR A 299 8.32 14.50 9.91
N ARG A 300 7.56 13.55 10.44
CA ARG A 300 6.64 13.72 11.56
C ARG A 300 7.06 12.78 12.69
N PRO A 301 7.20 13.26 13.94
CA PRO A 301 7.54 12.39 15.06
C PRO A 301 6.45 11.35 15.31
N VAL A 302 6.85 10.17 15.82
CA VAL A 302 5.90 9.18 16.34
C VAL A 302 5.54 9.58 17.77
N HIS A 303 4.25 9.64 18.09
CA HIS A 303 3.76 9.88 19.45
C HIS A 303 3.94 8.60 20.27
N MET A 304 4.87 8.64 21.26
CA MET A 304 5.21 7.51 22.13
C MET A 304 4.62 7.64 23.54
N TYR A 305 3.58 8.41 23.69
CA TYR A 305 2.87 8.63 24.95
C TYR A 305 1.45 8.10 24.86
N THR A 306 0.87 7.82 26.03
CA THR A 306 -0.54 7.41 26.17
C THR A 306 -1.43 8.62 26.37
N LEU A 307 -2.68 8.56 25.89
CA LEU A 307 -3.69 9.61 26.09
C LEU A 307 -4.26 9.62 27.51
N SER A 308 -4.15 8.50 28.23
CA SER A 308 -4.59 8.34 29.63
C SER A 308 -3.42 7.87 30.49
N LYS A 309 -3.44 8.28 31.76
CA LYS A 309 -2.50 7.78 32.78
C LYS A 309 -2.83 6.36 33.26
N ASP A 310 -3.99 5.84 32.89
CA ASP A 310 -4.45 4.50 33.27
C ASP A 310 -3.80 3.38 32.43
N VAL A 311 -3.03 3.76 31.40
CA VAL A 311 -2.36 2.83 30.49
C VAL A 311 -0.87 3.15 30.46
N ASP A 312 -0.04 2.14 30.69
CA ASP A 312 1.41 2.27 30.64
C ASP A 312 1.91 2.45 29.19
N VAL A 313 2.96 3.23 29.03
CA VAL A 313 3.66 3.34 27.76
C VAL A 313 4.37 2.03 27.45
N VAL A 314 4.13 1.49 26.25
CA VAL A 314 4.82 0.29 25.76
C VAL A 314 6.03 0.71 24.91
N PRO A 315 7.25 0.55 25.41
CA PRO A 315 8.43 0.91 24.65
C PRO A 315 8.67 -0.06 23.49
N PRO A 316 9.35 0.36 22.41
CA PRO A 316 9.77 -0.52 21.34
C PRO A 316 10.62 -1.68 21.87
N LYS A 317 10.28 -2.90 21.44
CA LYS A 317 11.00 -4.12 21.81
C LYS A 317 11.43 -4.87 20.54
N PRO A 318 12.54 -5.66 20.60
CA PRO A 318 12.85 -6.62 19.56
C PRO A 318 11.70 -7.61 19.39
N ARG A 319 11.39 -7.98 18.16
CA ARG A 319 10.41 -9.04 17.88
C ARG A 319 11.03 -10.40 18.20
N VAL A 320 10.31 -11.21 18.96
CA VAL A 320 10.68 -12.61 19.26
C VAL A 320 9.61 -13.50 18.60
N TYR A 321 10.05 -14.47 17.78
CA TYR A 321 9.19 -15.42 17.06
C TYR A 321 9.35 -16.83 17.63
#